data_818a7054a581e8790baca2ddc4c9758a
#
_entry.id   818a7054a581e8790baca2ddc4c9758a
#
_cell.length_a   1.000
_cell.length_b   1.000
_cell.length_c   1.000
_cell.angle_alpha   90.00
_cell.angle_beta   90.00
_cell.angle_gamma   90.00
#
_symmetry.space_group_name_H-M   'P 1'
#
loop_
_entity.id
_entity.type
_entity.pdbx_description
1 polymer ?
#
loop_
_entity_poly.entity_id
_entity_poly.type
_entity_poly.pdbx_seq_one_letter_code
_entity_poly.pdbx_strand_id
1 'polypeptide(L)'
;MGLTPDSLFKNINTFGLLFESLVIRDLRIYCDTINARLYKYRDSKNREADAVIQFEDGDWALVEVKMGGQKDIDAASLKLLEIAKDIDEEKTGKQSFLLVVTKGNLAYRRKDGVYVIPLGCLKN
;
A
#
# COMPACT_ATOMS: atom_id res chain seq x y z
N MET A 1 -5.90 35.99 -1.01
CA MET A 1 -5.50 34.96 -0.07
C MET A 1 -4.03 34.61 -0.24
N GLY A 2 -3.23 34.92 0.73
CA GLY A 2 -1.81 34.55 0.67
C GLY A 2 -1.61 33.15 1.17
N LEU A 3 -1.10 32.26 0.33
CA LEU A 3 -0.59 30.98 0.78
C LEU A 3 0.79 31.21 1.37
N THR A 4 0.94 30.93 2.66
CA THR A 4 2.25 30.96 3.30
C THR A 4 2.94 29.62 3.07
N PRO A 5 4.29 29.53 3.16
CA PRO A 5 4.98 28.26 3.09
C PRO A 5 4.45 27.25 4.12
N ASP A 6 4.14 27.68 5.34
CA ASP A 6 3.60 26.81 6.38
C ASP A 6 2.22 26.27 6.01
N SER A 7 1.34 27.09 5.44
CA SER A 7 0.01 26.63 5.05
C SER A 7 0.07 25.67 3.85
N LEU A 8 1.00 25.87 2.92
CA LEU A 8 1.22 24.93 1.82
C LEU A 8 1.69 23.59 2.34
N PHE A 9 2.64 23.60 3.29
CA PHE A 9 3.16 22.36 3.88
C PHE A 9 2.06 21.59 4.61
N LYS A 10 1.24 22.29 5.39
CA LYS A 10 0.10 21.67 6.08
C LYS A 10 -0.90 21.06 5.10
N ASN A 11 -1.19 21.77 4.01
CA ASN A 11 -2.12 21.30 3.00
C ASN A 11 -1.59 20.05 2.28
N ILE A 12 -0.29 19.99 2.01
CA ILE A 12 0.34 18.82 1.39
C ILE A 12 0.24 17.61 2.33
N ASN A 13 0.54 17.79 3.62
CA ASN A 13 0.42 16.71 4.60
C ASN A 13 -1.02 16.23 4.74
N THR A 14 -1.97 17.15 4.81
CA THR A 14 -3.40 16.83 4.89
C THR A 14 -3.83 16.05 3.64
N PHE A 15 -3.37 16.45 2.46
CA PHE A 15 -3.68 15.76 1.23
C PHE A 15 -3.11 14.33 1.23
N GLY A 16 -1.89 14.15 1.73
CA GLY A 16 -1.28 12.83 1.86
C GLY A 16 -2.08 11.90 2.75
N LEU A 17 -2.49 12.37 3.92
CA LEU A 17 -3.33 11.61 4.84
C LEU A 17 -4.68 11.27 4.22
N LEU A 18 -5.27 12.22 3.50
CA LEU A 18 -6.55 12.02 2.82
C LEU A 18 -6.41 10.99 1.71
N PHE A 19 -5.33 11.05 0.92
CA PHE A 19 -5.06 10.08 -0.14
C PHE A 19 -4.94 8.67 0.44
N GLU A 20 -4.14 8.49 1.50
CA GLU A 20 -4.01 7.20 2.16
C GLU A 20 -5.37 6.68 2.64
N SER A 21 -6.17 7.55 3.27
CA SER A 21 -7.52 7.19 3.74
C SER A 21 -8.42 6.72 2.61
N LEU A 22 -8.35 7.38 1.45
CA LEU A 22 -9.13 6.98 0.29
C LEU A 22 -8.71 5.61 -0.24
N VAL A 23 -7.39 5.35 -0.30
CA VAL A 23 -6.88 4.05 -0.72
C VAL A 23 -7.35 2.95 0.23
N ILE A 24 -7.21 3.15 1.53
CA ILE A 24 -7.63 2.17 2.53
C ILE A 24 -9.14 1.92 2.44
N ARG A 25 -9.95 2.96 2.23
CA ARG A 25 -11.40 2.81 2.04
C ARG A 25 -11.72 1.94 0.83
N ASP A 26 -11.07 2.21 -0.31
CA ASP A 26 -11.33 1.46 -1.54
C ASP A 26 -10.86 0.01 -1.40
N LEU A 27 -9.72 -0.22 -0.73
CA LEU A 27 -9.25 -1.57 -0.44
C LEU A 27 -10.22 -2.32 0.47
N ARG A 28 -10.79 -1.65 1.47
CA ARG A 28 -11.75 -2.25 2.39
C ARG A 28 -13.02 -2.70 1.66
N ILE A 29 -13.51 -1.86 0.75
CA ILE A 29 -14.66 -2.20 -0.09
C ILE A 29 -14.34 -3.42 -0.94
N TYR A 30 -13.18 -3.43 -1.59
CA TYR A 30 -12.75 -4.56 -2.40
C TYR A 30 -12.66 -5.84 -1.56
N CYS A 31 -12.03 -5.77 -0.39
CA CYS A 31 -11.88 -6.91 0.50
C CYS A 31 -13.23 -7.46 0.95
N ASP A 32 -14.20 -6.58 1.22
CA ASP A 32 -15.55 -7.00 1.58
C ASP A 32 -16.21 -7.80 0.46
N THR A 33 -15.97 -7.43 -0.79
CA THR A 33 -16.58 -8.16 -1.93
C THR A 33 -16.01 -9.56 -2.12
N ILE A 34 -14.80 -9.81 -1.68
CA ILE A 34 -14.12 -11.11 -1.85
C ILE A 34 -13.93 -11.87 -0.54
N ASN A 35 -14.53 -11.39 0.54
CA ASN A 35 -14.40 -11.97 1.89
C ASN A 35 -12.95 -12.04 2.38
N ALA A 36 -12.13 -11.06 1.99
CA ALA A 36 -10.78 -10.92 2.51
C ALA A 36 -10.79 -10.01 3.73
N ARG A 37 -9.77 -10.13 4.56
CA ARG A 37 -9.57 -9.27 5.72
C ARG A 37 -8.53 -8.20 5.38
N LEU A 38 -8.76 -7.00 5.89
CA LEU A 38 -7.83 -5.88 5.72
C LEU A 38 -7.40 -5.38 7.10
N TYR A 39 -6.09 -5.31 7.32
CA TYR A 39 -5.56 -4.76 8.58
C TYR A 39 -4.19 -4.13 8.34
N LYS A 40 -3.72 -3.34 9.30
CA LYS A 40 -2.41 -2.69 9.23
C LYS A 40 -1.34 -3.67 9.69
N TYR A 41 -0.18 -3.67 9.02
CA TYR A 41 0.93 -4.53 9.38
C TYR A 41 1.96 -3.78 10.24
N ARG A 42 2.42 -4.45 11.28
CA ARG A 42 3.55 -4.00 12.08
C ARG A 42 4.23 -5.23 12.67
N ASP A 43 5.56 -5.28 12.59
CA ASP A 43 6.31 -6.42 13.11
C ASP A 43 7.22 -6.04 14.28
N SER A 44 7.92 -7.05 14.83
CA SER A 44 8.81 -6.85 15.98
C SER A 44 10.02 -5.96 15.67
N LYS A 45 10.35 -5.76 14.41
CA LYS A 45 11.42 -4.85 13.97
C LYS A 45 10.92 -3.44 13.70
N ASN A 46 9.68 -3.13 14.09
CA ASN A 46 9.01 -1.85 13.87
C ASN A 46 8.84 -1.48 12.40
N ARG A 47 8.84 -2.45 11.50
CA ARG A 47 8.50 -2.22 10.11
C ARG A 47 6.99 -2.24 9.95
N GLU A 48 6.46 -1.30 9.21
CA GLU A 48 5.03 -1.17 8.97
C GLU A 48 4.73 -1.22 7.48
N ALA A 49 3.61 -1.85 7.12
CA ALA A 49 3.00 -1.69 5.82
C ALA A 49 1.61 -1.08 6.03
N ASP A 50 1.17 -0.25 5.10
CA ASP A 50 -0.10 0.46 5.24
C ASP A 50 -1.28 -0.49 5.33
N ALA A 51 -1.23 -1.62 4.64
CA ALA A 51 -2.27 -2.62 4.73
C ALA A 51 -1.75 -4.02 4.44
N VAL A 52 -2.40 -4.99 5.07
CA VAL A 52 -2.30 -6.41 4.72
C VAL A 52 -3.68 -6.86 4.25
N ILE A 53 -3.72 -7.55 3.13
CA ILE A 53 -4.93 -8.24 2.67
C ILE A 53 -4.71 -9.73 2.95
N GLN A 54 -5.60 -10.31 3.74
CA GLN A 54 -5.58 -11.75 3.99
C GLN A 54 -6.79 -12.38 3.31
N PHE A 55 -6.52 -13.27 2.36
CA PHE A 55 -7.54 -13.96 1.59
C PHE A 55 -8.12 -15.14 2.37
N GLU A 56 -9.27 -15.64 1.95
CA GLU A 56 -9.95 -16.75 2.61
C GLU A 56 -9.10 -18.00 2.74
N ASP A 57 -8.27 -18.28 1.74
CA ASP A 57 -7.38 -19.45 1.73
C ASP A 57 -6.15 -19.31 2.64
N GLY A 58 -5.99 -18.14 3.26
CA GLY A 58 -4.85 -17.83 4.12
C GLY A 58 -3.71 -17.12 3.40
N ASP A 59 -3.72 -17.03 2.10
CA ASP A 59 -2.72 -16.28 1.34
C ASP A 59 -2.86 -14.79 1.64
N TRP A 60 -1.81 -14.04 1.41
CA TRP A 60 -1.78 -12.64 1.84
C TRP A 60 -1.08 -11.75 0.82
N ALA A 61 -1.38 -10.46 0.90
CA ALA A 61 -0.74 -9.42 0.12
C ALA A 61 -0.39 -8.26 1.02
N LEU A 62 0.70 -7.56 0.72
CA LEU A 62 1.09 -6.35 1.41
C LEU A 62 0.87 -5.15 0.50
N VAL A 63 0.40 -4.06 1.07
CA VAL A 63 0.10 -2.83 0.33
C VAL A 63 0.75 -1.64 1.02
N GLU A 64 1.39 -0.81 0.23
CA GLU A 64 1.93 0.47 0.67
C GLU A 64 1.37 1.59 -0.20
N VAL A 65 1.09 2.73 0.39
CA VAL A 65 0.54 3.89 -0.31
C VAL A 65 1.62 4.95 -0.42
N LYS A 66 1.92 5.42 -1.63
CA LYS A 66 2.93 6.46 -1.85
C LYS A 66 2.42 7.50 -2.85
N MET A 67 2.57 8.77 -2.49
CA MET A 67 2.22 9.89 -3.37
C MET A 67 3.40 10.42 -4.16
N GLY A 68 4.62 10.12 -3.71
CA GLY A 68 5.84 10.65 -4.33
C GLY A 68 6.20 9.96 -5.63
N GLY A 69 7.34 10.37 -6.18
CA GLY A 69 7.84 9.85 -7.44
C GLY A 69 8.56 8.51 -7.31
N GLN A 70 9.42 8.25 -8.28
CA GLN A 70 10.08 6.94 -8.43
C GLN A 70 10.89 6.54 -7.19
N LYS A 71 11.56 7.48 -6.54
CA LYS A 71 12.35 7.18 -5.34
C LYS A 71 11.48 6.62 -4.21
N ASP A 72 10.30 7.20 -4.02
CA ASP A 72 9.36 6.73 -2.98
C ASP A 72 8.81 5.35 -3.33
N ILE A 73 8.53 5.12 -4.61
CA ILE A 73 8.06 3.82 -5.08
C ILE A 73 9.15 2.76 -4.88
N ASP A 74 10.41 3.09 -5.22
CA ASP A 74 11.54 2.17 -5.03
C ASP A 74 11.74 1.83 -3.56
N ALA A 75 11.69 2.83 -2.68
CA ALA A 75 11.83 2.62 -1.24
C ALA A 75 10.69 1.77 -0.67
N ALA A 76 9.47 2.03 -1.10
CA ALA A 76 8.31 1.26 -0.67
C ALA A 76 8.41 -0.20 -1.13
N SER A 77 8.82 -0.41 -2.38
CA SER A 77 9.00 -1.76 -2.93
C SER A 77 10.04 -2.54 -2.16
N LEU A 78 11.19 -1.92 -1.85
CA LEU A 78 12.24 -2.56 -1.06
C LEU A 78 11.73 -2.95 0.33
N LYS A 79 11.00 -2.05 0.98
CA LYS A 79 10.43 -2.32 2.29
C LYS A 79 9.47 -3.50 2.26
N LEU A 80 8.57 -3.55 1.29
CA LEU A 80 7.62 -4.65 1.16
C LEU A 80 8.32 -5.97 0.91
N LEU A 81 9.36 -5.98 0.07
CA LEU A 81 10.14 -7.18 -0.20
C LEU A 81 10.86 -7.67 1.06
N GLU A 82 11.43 -6.77 1.85
CA GLU A 82 12.11 -7.12 3.10
C GLU A 82 11.13 -7.71 4.12
N ILE A 83 9.97 -7.12 4.27
CA ILE A 83 8.92 -7.64 5.17
C ILE A 83 8.47 -9.02 4.70
N ALA A 84 8.18 -9.16 3.42
CA ALA A 84 7.70 -10.41 2.84
C ALA A 84 8.69 -11.57 3.04
N LYS A 85 9.98 -11.27 2.92
CA LYS A 85 11.04 -12.25 3.10
C LYS A 85 11.06 -12.85 4.51
N ASP A 86 10.68 -12.04 5.51
CA ASP A 86 10.72 -12.45 6.92
C ASP A 86 9.41 -13.08 7.39
N ILE A 87 8.37 -13.11 6.57
CA ILE A 87 7.10 -13.77 6.92
C ILE A 87 7.23 -15.26 6.71
N ASP A 88 6.87 -16.03 7.75
CA ASP A 88 6.90 -17.49 7.71
C ASP A 88 5.65 -18.02 7.00
N GLU A 89 5.81 -18.40 5.75
CA GLU A 89 4.71 -18.89 4.91
C GLU A 89 4.13 -20.22 5.38
N GLU A 90 4.88 -20.99 6.14
CA GLU A 90 4.36 -22.22 6.72
C GLU A 90 3.30 -21.95 7.80
N LYS A 91 3.43 -20.80 8.50
CA LYS A 91 2.48 -20.40 9.54
C LYS A 91 1.33 -19.56 9.04
N THR A 92 1.52 -18.80 7.97
CA THR A 92 0.57 -17.78 7.55
C THR A 92 -0.09 -18.03 6.20
N GLY A 93 0.49 -18.82 5.34
CA GLY A 93 0.07 -18.95 3.94
C GLY A 93 1.05 -18.23 3.03
N LYS A 94 0.79 -18.27 1.74
CA LYS A 94 1.73 -17.79 0.72
C LYS A 94 1.47 -16.35 0.33
N GLN A 95 2.53 -15.65 -0.05
CA GLN A 95 2.42 -14.32 -0.62
C GLN A 95 1.70 -14.38 -1.97
N SER A 96 0.58 -13.63 -2.09
CA SER A 96 -0.10 -13.47 -3.36
C SER A 96 0.54 -12.38 -4.21
N PHE A 97 0.69 -11.18 -3.64
CA PHE A 97 1.34 -10.07 -4.33
C PHE A 97 1.79 -9.00 -3.34
N LEU A 98 2.69 -8.15 -3.81
CA LEU A 98 3.11 -6.93 -3.14
C LEU A 98 2.68 -5.76 -4.02
N LEU A 99 2.08 -4.73 -3.43
CA LEU A 99 1.44 -3.66 -4.15
C LEU A 99 1.81 -2.29 -3.59
N VAL A 100 2.20 -1.37 -4.46
CA VAL A 100 2.33 0.04 -4.14
C VAL A 100 1.21 0.78 -4.86
N VAL A 101 0.36 1.48 -4.11
CA VAL A 101 -0.72 2.29 -4.69
C VAL A 101 -0.25 3.73 -4.78
N THR A 102 -0.38 4.33 -5.93
CA THR A 102 0.10 5.68 -6.23
C THR A 102 -1.01 6.57 -6.75
N LYS A 103 -0.72 7.86 -6.90
CA LYS A 103 -1.58 8.79 -7.60
C LYS A 103 -1.21 8.95 -9.09
N GLY A 104 -0.28 8.11 -9.57
CA GLY A 104 0.17 8.18 -10.96
C GLY A 104 -0.87 7.70 -11.96
N ASN A 105 -0.45 7.53 -13.22
CA ASN A 105 -1.35 7.19 -14.33
C ASN A 105 -1.16 5.78 -14.87
N LEU A 106 -0.05 5.11 -14.51
CA LEU A 106 0.32 3.84 -15.11
C LEU A 106 0.29 2.72 -14.08
N ALA A 107 -0.36 1.63 -14.44
CA ALA A 107 -0.27 0.37 -13.71
C ALA A 107 0.81 -0.49 -14.38
N TYR A 108 1.72 -1.03 -13.58
CA TYR A 108 2.78 -1.88 -14.11
C TYR A 108 3.32 -2.81 -13.02
N ARG A 109 4.03 -3.84 -13.47
CA ARG A 109 4.76 -4.74 -12.58
C ARG A 109 6.23 -4.40 -12.68
N ARG A 110 6.87 -4.17 -11.53
CA ARG A 110 8.30 -3.89 -11.44
C ARG A 110 9.12 -5.15 -11.72
N LYS A 111 10.41 -4.96 -12.04
CA LYS A 111 11.34 -6.08 -12.24
C LYS A 111 11.48 -6.94 -10.99
N ASP A 112 11.33 -6.35 -9.80
CA ASP A 112 11.39 -7.06 -8.53
C ASP A 112 10.09 -7.81 -8.19
N GLY A 113 9.09 -7.72 -9.04
CA GLY A 113 7.82 -8.40 -8.87
C GLY A 113 6.74 -7.60 -8.15
N VAL A 114 7.08 -6.44 -7.61
CA VAL A 114 6.11 -5.58 -6.93
C VAL A 114 5.23 -4.88 -7.97
N TYR A 115 3.91 -4.89 -7.74
CA TYR A 115 2.97 -4.18 -8.59
C TYR A 115 2.84 -2.73 -8.17
N VAL A 116 2.73 -1.83 -9.12
CA VAL A 116 2.46 -0.41 -8.90
C VAL A 116 1.16 -0.08 -9.62
N ILE A 117 0.16 0.39 -8.86
CA ILE A 117 -1.18 0.61 -9.40
C ILE A 117 -1.69 1.98 -8.94
N PRO A 118 -2.20 2.80 -9.87
CA PRO A 118 -2.86 4.06 -9.49
C PRO A 118 -4.16 3.80 -8.73
N LEU A 119 -4.53 4.71 -7.83
CA LEU A 119 -5.77 4.59 -7.07
C LEU A 119 -6.98 4.37 -7.97
N GLY A 120 -7.04 5.07 -9.11
CA GLY A 120 -8.16 4.96 -10.05
C GLY A 120 -8.39 3.55 -10.58
N CYS A 121 -7.36 2.67 -10.55
CA CYS A 121 -7.46 1.29 -11.01
C CYS A 121 -8.03 0.35 -9.93
N LEU A 122 -8.18 0.81 -8.70
CA LEU A 122 -8.78 0.01 -7.61
C LEU A 122 -10.31 0.03 -7.66
N LYS A 123 -10.89 0.88 -8.47
CA LYS A 123 -12.35 0.99 -8.60
C LYS A 123 -12.85 0.04 -9.68
N ASN A 124 -13.91 -0.64 -9.36
CA ASN A 124 -14.61 -1.48 -10.32
C ASN A 124 -15.42 -0.66 -11.31
#